data_cee38a08f9ed66208079b2c45284d350
#
_entry.id   cee38a08f9ed66208079b2c45284d350
#
_cell.length_a   1.000
_cell.length_b   1.000
_cell.length_c   1.000
_cell.angle_alpha   90.00
_cell.angle_beta   90.00
_cell.angle_gamma   90.00
#
_symmetry.space_group_name_H-M   'P 1'
#
loop_
_entity.id
_entity.type
_entity.pdbx_description
1 polymer ?
#
loop_
_entity_poly.entity_id
_entity_poly.type
_entity_poly.pdbx_seq_one_letter_code
_entity_poly.pdbx_strand_id
1 'polypeptide(L)'
;MRGEIFIRKADFLQLNKVAESEGQKIFANPRNAAAGSLRQLDPTITNSRPLDFFAHGVGVCDGKNFSSLNDLFNAFTEWGLPVNQLNQSVDSIEGCMKYYNAIESTRDTIPFEIDGVVFKVSDFALQNALGEIARSPRWAIAHKFPAEEAITEILEIEFQVGRTGTLTPVAKLRSVNVGGVNVSKCTLHNIDELKRLDPRIGDEAVIKRAGDVIPKMIRVVPAKKSRGLKIKAPKSCPSCNSKVVTHFQSDWSILNLSNAVLKKFSSLYEANKYIADHQSDDLRAEEIKIESPFIKCSGGNLCPEIIQGQFTHFVSRKAMDIDGLGQEILDALIKNNFIKEYADIYLLENFRAELEALERFGKRSVENLINSIRSSSKVDLYRLIYSLGIEEVGETTARNLAAHFQDFKVLSGATFEDLIQIPDIGPRVASKIKDYFNEESSQQVISALLPHLDLVLPKIHHSDNSDLAGLQIAITGKLSLMTRDDLKEKLLQNGAKVTTSISKNTSYLIAGENAGSKLAKAKDLNVRILNENDINTFLNDPKQFF
;
A
#
# COMPACT_ATOMS: atom_id res chain seq x y z
N MET A 1 -18.21 -13.26 7.10
CA MET A 1 -17.47 -14.42 6.54
C MET A 1 -16.46 -13.92 5.52
N ARG A 2 -15.27 -14.52 5.50
CA ARG A 2 -14.22 -14.29 4.48
C ARG A 2 -13.95 -15.59 3.75
N GLY A 3 -13.74 -15.53 2.43
CA GLY A 3 -13.49 -16.70 1.62
C GLY A 3 -12.87 -16.36 0.28
N GLU A 4 -12.54 -17.36 -0.51
CA GLU A 4 -12.00 -17.25 -1.86
C GLU A 4 -13.00 -17.82 -2.86
N ILE A 5 -13.26 -17.06 -3.92
CA ILE A 5 -14.07 -17.51 -5.05
C ILE A 5 -13.15 -17.96 -6.17
N PHE A 6 -13.45 -19.09 -6.75
CA PHE A 6 -12.65 -19.70 -7.79
C PHE A 6 -13.50 -20.42 -8.84
N ILE A 7 -12.86 -20.90 -9.91
CA ILE A 7 -13.46 -21.77 -10.94
C ILE A 7 -12.59 -23.02 -11.01
N ARG A 8 -13.20 -24.21 -11.06
CA ARG A 8 -12.48 -25.47 -11.23
C ARG A 8 -11.85 -25.57 -12.62
N LYS A 9 -10.74 -26.26 -12.74
CA LYS A 9 -10.01 -26.44 -14.01
C LYS A 9 -10.89 -26.98 -15.13
N ALA A 10 -11.73 -27.98 -14.84
CA ALA A 10 -12.65 -28.56 -15.83
C ALA A 10 -13.73 -27.57 -16.29
N ASP A 11 -14.31 -26.83 -15.34
CA ASP A 11 -15.36 -25.85 -15.62
C ASP A 11 -14.81 -24.63 -16.37
N PHE A 12 -13.57 -24.23 -16.08
CA PHE A 12 -12.85 -23.18 -16.81
C PHE A 12 -12.63 -23.57 -18.28
N LEU A 13 -12.21 -24.81 -18.54
CA LEU A 13 -12.03 -25.31 -19.90
C LEU A 13 -13.37 -25.31 -20.67
N GLN A 14 -14.46 -25.72 -20.02
CA GLN A 14 -15.79 -25.71 -20.61
C GLN A 14 -16.28 -24.28 -20.86
N LEU A 15 -16.08 -23.36 -19.91
CA LEU A 15 -16.40 -21.94 -20.05
C LEU A 15 -15.73 -21.31 -21.28
N ASN A 16 -14.44 -21.57 -21.47
CA ASN A 16 -13.69 -21.06 -22.61
C ASN A 16 -14.12 -21.69 -23.95
N LYS A 17 -14.48 -22.98 -23.98
CA LYS A 17 -15.04 -23.62 -25.18
C LYS A 17 -16.37 -22.98 -25.62
N VAL A 18 -17.25 -22.67 -24.66
CA VAL A 18 -18.52 -21.97 -24.95
C VAL A 18 -18.23 -20.56 -25.47
N ALA A 19 -17.37 -19.80 -24.78
CA ALA A 19 -17.01 -18.45 -25.21
C ALA A 19 -16.42 -18.44 -26.64
N GLU A 20 -15.57 -19.40 -26.98
CA GLU A 20 -14.99 -19.54 -28.33
C GLU A 20 -16.07 -19.84 -29.37
N SER A 21 -17.00 -20.75 -29.08
CA SER A 21 -18.10 -21.09 -30.00
C SER A 21 -19.07 -19.92 -30.24
N GLU A 22 -19.19 -19.01 -29.30
CA GLU A 22 -20.02 -17.80 -29.37
C GLU A 22 -19.25 -16.56 -29.90
N GLY A 23 -17.97 -16.72 -30.27
CA GLY A 23 -17.13 -15.61 -30.73
C GLY A 23 -16.81 -14.58 -29.64
N GLN A 24 -16.93 -14.97 -28.38
CA GLN A 24 -16.62 -14.11 -27.23
C GLN A 24 -15.14 -14.21 -26.87
N LYS A 25 -14.66 -13.23 -26.08
CA LYS A 25 -13.29 -13.23 -25.58
C LYS A 25 -13.08 -14.35 -24.56
N ILE A 26 -12.15 -15.25 -24.83
CA ILE A 26 -11.74 -16.31 -23.90
C ILE A 26 -10.94 -15.73 -22.71
N PHE A 27 -11.08 -16.35 -21.55
CA PHE A 27 -10.33 -15.98 -20.36
C PHE A 27 -8.93 -16.59 -20.37
N ALA A 28 -7.94 -15.84 -19.89
CA ALA A 28 -6.54 -16.26 -19.86
C ALA A 28 -6.25 -17.31 -18.78
N ASN A 29 -6.91 -17.23 -17.62
CA ASN A 29 -6.76 -18.18 -16.51
C ASN A 29 -8.01 -18.20 -15.62
N PRO A 30 -8.18 -19.28 -14.78
CA PRO A 30 -9.34 -19.44 -13.91
C PRO A 30 -9.51 -18.29 -12.90
N ARG A 31 -8.42 -17.74 -12.36
CA ARG A 31 -8.44 -16.64 -11.39
C ARG A 31 -9.04 -15.37 -11.98
N ASN A 32 -8.60 -14.98 -13.18
CA ASN A 32 -9.15 -13.83 -13.88
C ASN A 32 -10.60 -14.06 -14.31
N ALA A 33 -10.95 -15.28 -14.72
CA ALA A 33 -12.31 -15.65 -15.04
C ALA A 33 -13.24 -15.52 -13.82
N ALA A 34 -12.82 -16.03 -12.65
CA ALA A 34 -13.58 -15.91 -11.40
C ALA A 34 -13.76 -14.46 -10.97
N ALA A 35 -12.66 -13.70 -10.91
CA ALA A 35 -12.69 -12.29 -10.52
C ALA A 35 -13.52 -11.42 -11.48
N GLY A 36 -13.40 -11.67 -12.79
CA GLY A 36 -14.18 -10.97 -13.82
C GLY A 36 -15.67 -11.32 -13.75
N SER A 37 -15.99 -12.59 -13.50
CA SER A 37 -17.39 -13.05 -13.39
C SER A 37 -18.11 -12.47 -12.17
N LEU A 38 -17.40 -12.30 -11.04
CA LEU A 38 -17.98 -11.72 -9.83
C LEU A 38 -18.23 -10.20 -9.95
N ARG A 39 -17.48 -9.50 -10.80
CA ARG A 39 -17.57 -8.04 -10.97
C ARG A 39 -18.56 -7.59 -12.04
N GLN A 40 -19.42 -8.47 -12.52
CA GLN A 40 -20.45 -8.11 -13.49
C GLN A 40 -21.50 -7.20 -12.84
N LEU A 41 -21.95 -6.19 -13.58
CA LEU A 41 -23.06 -5.32 -13.15
C LEU A 41 -24.41 -6.06 -13.24
N ASP A 42 -24.54 -6.96 -14.20
CA ASP A 42 -25.71 -7.81 -14.36
C ASP A 42 -25.52 -9.12 -13.59
N PRO A 43 -26.30 -9.36 -12.52
CA PRO A 43 -26.21 -10.58 -11.72
C PRO A 43 -26.56 -11.86 -12.50
N THR A 44 -27.30 -11.77 -13.61
CA THR A 44 -27.62 -12.93 -14.45
C THR A 44 -26.37 -13.51 -15.10
N ILE A 45 -25.41 -12.65 -15.49
CA ILE A 45 -24.12 -13.07 -16.03
C ILE A 45 -23.32 -13.80 -14.95
N THR A 46 -23.26 -13.26 -13.73
CA THR A 46 -22.58 -13.92 -12.60
C THR A 46 -23.20 -15.28 -12.30
N ASN A 47 -24.52 -15.37 -12.29
CA ASN A 47 -25.26 -16.60 -12.02
C ASN A 47 -25.03 -17.69 -13.08
N SER A 48 -24.73 -17.33 -14.32
CA SER A 48 -24.42 -18.27 -15.40
C SER A 48 -22.97 -18.83 -15.33
N ARG A 49 -22.14 -18.32 -14.44
CA ARG A 49 -20.73 -18.71 -14.32
C ARG A 49 -20.55 -19.83 -13.29
N PRO A 50 -19.70 -20.84 -13.55
CA PRO A 50 -19.46 -21.96 -12.64
C PRO A 50 -18.50 -21.53 -11.50
N LEU A 51 -18.98 -20.63 -10.65
CA LEU A 51 -18.21 -20.12 -9.51
C LEU A 51 -18.33 -21.07 -8.32
N ASP A 52 -17.21 -21.38 -7.71
CA ASP A 52 -17.09 -22.08 -6.44
C ASP A 52 -16.55 -21.16 -5.35
N PHE A 53 -16.69 -21.56 -4.08
CA PHE A 53 -16.28 -20.76 -2.93
C PHE A 53 -15.73 -21.63 -1.81
N PHE A 54 -14.64 -21.21 -1.16
CA PHE A 54 -14.19 -21.76 0.11
C PHE A 54 -14.15 -20.68 1.19
N ALA A 55 -14.80 -20.97 2.31
CA ALA A 55 -14.70 -20.17 3.53
C ALA A 55 -13.37 -20.43 4.24
N HIS A 56 -12.64 -19.36 4.59
CA HIS A 56 -11.33 -19.48 5.26
C HIS A 56 -11.15 -18.57 6.48
N GLY A 57 -12.14 -17.79 6.83
CA GLY A 57 -12.07 -16.88 7.97
C GLY A 57 -13.37 -16.16 8.26
N VAL A 58 -13.42 -15.51 9.41
CA VAL A 58 -14.54 -14.70 9.86
C VAL A 58 -14.05 -13.27 10.13
N GLY A 59 -14.95 -12.29 9.97
CA GLY A 59 -14.77 -10.94 10.48
C GLY A 59 -15.44 -10.80 11.84
N VAL A 60 -16.39 -9.87 11.94
CA VAL A 60 -17.25 -9.75 13.13
C VAL A 60 -18.22 -10.92 13.15
N CYS A 61 -18.35 -11.59 14.29
CA CYS A 61 -19.30 -12.69 14.52
C CYS A 61 -19.97 -12.47 15.87
N ASP A 62 -21.26 -12.17 15.85
CA ASP A 62 -22.05 -12.01 17.05
C ASP A 62 -22.67 -13.35 17.46
N GLY A 63 -22.70 -13.63 18.76
CA GLY A 63 -23.39 -14.77 19.34
C GLY A 63 -22.61 -16.08 19.41
N LYS A 64 -21.42 -16.20 18.77
CA LYS A 64 -20.55 -17.38 18.90
C LYS A 64 -19.08 -16.97 18.94
N ASN A 65 -18.38 -17.42 19.96
CA ASN A 65 -16.93 -17.26 20.09
C ASN A 65 -16.23 -18.55 19.67
N PHE A 66 -15.09 -18.42 19.03
CA PHE A 66 -14.24 -19.54 18.60
C PHE A 66 -12.90 -19.47 19.35
N SER A 67 -12.39 -20.61 19.77
CA SER A 67 -11.08 -20.71 20.40
C SER A 67 -9.96 -20.95 19.39
N SER A 68 -10.30 -21.56 18.26
CA SER A 68 -9.32 -21.96 17.24
C SER A 68 -9.89 -21.93 15.83
N LEU A 69 -8.98 -22.02 14.83
CA LEU A 69 -9.36 -22.21 13.42
C LEU A 69 -10.11 -23.51 13.19
N ASN A 70 -9.79 -24.57 13.95
CA ASN A 70 -10.50 -25.84 13.82
C ASN A 70 -11.96 -25.70 14.26
N ASP A 71 -12.21 -25.03 15.39
CA ASP A 71 -13.58 -24.76 15.86
C ASP A 71 -14.37 -23.93 14.83
N LEU A 72 -13.71 -22.94 14.22
CA LEU A 72 -14.31 -22.13 13.18
C LEU A 72 -14.66 -22.94 11.93
N PHE A 73 -13.77 -23.81 11.46
CA PHE A 73 -14.01 -24.63 10.27
C PHE A 73 -15.10 -25.69 10.53
N ASN A 74 -15.15 -26.26 11.73
CA ASN A 74 -16.24 -27.15 12.15
C ASN A 74 -17.58 -26.41 12.10
N ALA A 75 -17.65 -25.21 12.65
CA ALA A 75 -18.86 -24.39 12.59
C ALA A 75 -19.26 -24.02 11.17
N PHE A 76 -18.29 -23.72 10.29
CA PHE A 76 -18.60 -23.48 8.88
C PHE A 76 -19.23 -24.70 8.22
N THR A 77 -18.73 -25.89 8.50
CA THR A 77 -19.28 -27.14 8.01
C THR A 77 -20.70 -27.40 8.56
N GLU A 78 -20.93 -27.16 9.86
CA GLU A 78 -22.26 -27.24 10.47
C GLU A 78 -23.27 -26.28 9.84
N TRP A 79 -22.81 -25.10 9.43
CA TRP A 79 -23.64 -24.08 8.77
C TRP A 79 -23.81 -24.31 7.25
N GLY A 80 -23.28 -25.41 6.73
CA GLY A 80 -23.35 -25.73 5.30
C GLY A 80 -22.43 -24.87 4.42
N LEU A 81 -21.44 -24.19 4.99
CA LEU A 81 -20.47 -23.41 4.22
C LEU A 81 -19.35 -24.31 3.72
N PRO A 82 -18.95 -24.17 2.45
CA PRO A 82 -17.89 -25.00 1.89
C PRO A 82 -16.52 -24.62 2.48
N VAL A 83 -15.83 -25.62 3.01
CA VAL A 83 -14.47 -25.53 3.54
C VAL A 83 -13.55 -26.39 2.68
N ASN A 84 -12.33 -25.93 2.45
CA ASN A 84 -11.35 -26.70 1.68
C ASN A 84 -10.98 -27.99 2.43
N GLN A 85 -11.23 -29.15 1.82
CA GLN A 85 -10.94 -30.47 2.40
C GLN A 85 -9.43 -30.76 2.56
N LEU A 86 -8.58 -29.97 1.91
CA LEU A 86 -7.13 -30.06 2.04
C LEU A 86 -6.61 -29.37 3.32
N ASN A 87 -7.46 -28.65 4.08
CA ASN A 87 -7.03 -28.05 5.32
C ASN A 87 -6.57 -29.11 6.32
N GLN A 88 -5.39 -28.90 6.91
CA GLN A 88 -4.79 -29.83 7.87
C GLN A 88 -4.19 -29.05 9.05
N SER A 89 -4.37 -29.55 10.26
CA SER A 89 -3.65 -29.09 11.45
C SER A 89 -2.37 -29.88 11.65
N VAL A 90 -1.28 -29.20 12.00
CA VAL A 90 0.03 -29.81 12.26
C VAL A 90 0.66 -29.13 13.47
N ASP A 91 1.49 -29.88 14.22
CA ASP A 91 2.00 -29.45 15.53
C ASP A 91 3.46 -28.97 15.47
N SER A 92 4.11 -29.02 14.31
CA SER A 92 5.51 -28.65 14.16
C SER A 92 5.83 -28.01 12.82
N ILE A 93 6.97 -27.32 12.73
CA ILE A 93 7.49 -26.75 11.49
C ILE A 93 7.81 -27.85 10.47
N GLU A 94 8.33 -29.00 10.94
CA GLU A 94 8.60 -30.19 10.11
C GLU A 94 7.28 -30.73 9.52
N GLY A 95 6.20 -30.72 10.31
CA GLY A 95 4.85 -31.05 9.86
C GLY A 95 4.35 -30.08 8.78
N CYS A 96 4.58 -28.78 8.96
CA CYS A 96 4.28 -27.78 7.94
C CYS A 96 5.02 -28.05 6.62
N MET A 97 6.33 -28.31 6.69
CA MET A 97 7.12 -28.59 5.48
C MET A 97 6.73 -29.90 4.80
N LYS A 98 6.41 -30.93 5.59
CA LYS A 98 5.91 -32.23 5.05
C LYS A 98 4.58 -32.03 4.32
N TYR A 99 3.67 -31.25 4.90
CA TYR A 99 2.40 -30.90 4.25
C TYR A 99 2.62 -30.10 2.96
N TYR A 100 3.49 -29.06 2.99
CA TYR A 100 3.84 -28.27 1.82
C TYR A 100 4.34 -29.14 0.65
N ASN A 101 5.31 -30.01 0.91
CA ASN A 101 5.88 -30.90 -0.11
C ASN A 101 4.84 -31.89 -0.68
N ALA A 102 3.92 -32.36 0.17
CA ALA A 102 2.83 -33.25 -0.26
C ALA A 102 1.85 -32.52 -1.21
N ILE A 103 1.45 -31.29 -0.86
CA ILE A 103 0.57 -30.47 -1.71
C ILE A 103 1.27 -30.07 -3.01
N GLU A 104 2.54 -29.70 -2.96
CA GLU A 104 3.34 -29.36 -4.15
C GLU A 104 3.38 -30.55 -5.13
N SER A 105 3.66 -31.77 -4.64
CA SER A 105 3.75 -32.96 -5.47
C SER A 105 2.41 -33.40 -6.10
N THR A 106 1.28 -33.01 -5.50
CA THR A 106 -0.07 -33.34 -5.99
C THR A 106 -0.76 -32.14 -6.67
N ARG A 107 -0.09 -31.02 -6.82
CA ARG A 107 -0.64 -29.74 -7.35
C ARG A 107 -1.43 -29.92 -8.64
N ASP A 108 -0.92 -30.71 -9.58
CA ASP A 108 -1.53 -30.87 -10.89
C ASP A 108 -2.85 -31.65 -10.85
N THR A 109 -3.01 -32.55 -9.87
CA THR A 109 -4.22 -33.36 -9.68
C THR A 109 -5.33 -32.62 -8.93
N ILE A 110 -5.01 -31.54 -8.25
CA ILE A 110 -5.99 -30.70 -7.54
C ILE A 110 -6.94 -30.04 -8.55
N PRO A 111 -8.28 -30.11 -8.36
CA PRO A 111 -9.26 -29.65 -9.35
C PRO A 111 -9.33 -28.13 -9.53
N PHE A 112 -8.57 -27.36 -8.76
CA PHE A 112 -8.43 -25.90 -8.87
C PHE A 112 -6.96 -25.49 -8.83
N GLU A 113 -6.65 -24.29 -9.30
CA GLU A 113 -5.28 -23.77 -9.28
C GLU A 113 -4.91 -23.27 -7.88
N ILE A 114 -3.68 -23.58 -7.48
CA ILE A 114 -3.05 -23.10 -6.24
C ILE A 114 -1.64 -22.60 -6.53
N ASP A 115 -1.21 -21.57 -5.81
CA ASP A 115 0.12 -20.96 -5.95
C ASP A 115 1.00 -21.13 -4.71
N GLY A 116 0.49 -21.82 -3.69
CA GLY A 116 1.19 -22.08 -2.43
C GLY A 116 0.26 -22.54 -1.32
N VAL A 117 0.80 -22.55 -0.12
CA VAL A 117 0.12 -22.92 1.12
C VAL A 117 0.18 -21.74 2.08
N VAL A 118 -0.88 -21.50 2.85
CA VAL A 118 -0.89 -20.52 3.93
C VAL A 118 -0.89 -21.21 5.27
N PHE A 119 0.15 -21.03 6.05
CA PHE A 119 0.23 -21.47 7.44
C PHE A 119 -0.34 -20.40 8.35
N LYS A 120 -1.16 -20.80 9.30
CA LYS A 120 -1.79 -19.92 10.28
C LYS A 120 -1.65 -20.51 11.68
N VAL A 121 -1.40 -19.68 12.68
CA VAL A 121 -1.54 -20.09 14.07
C VAL A 121 -3.00 -20.43 14.34
N SER A 122 -3.30 -21.63 14.84
CA SER A 122 -4.69 -22.10 15.01
C SER A 122 -5.40 -21.44 16.17
N ASP A 123 -4.72 -21.20 17.30
CA ASP A 123 -5.27 -20.61 18.51
C ASP A 123 -5.53 -19.11 18.36
N PHE A 124 -6.75 -18.65 18.61
CA PHE A 124 -7.12 -17.25 18.46
C PHE A 124 -6.57 -16.34 19.54
N ALA A 125 -6.31 -16.85 20.76
CA ALA A 125 -5.67 -16.05 21.79
C ALA A 125 -4.22 -15.75 21.41
N LEU A 126 -3.51 -16.70 20.80
CA LEU A 126 -2.17 -16.50 20.26
C LEU A 126 -2.19 -15.57 19.01
N GLN A 127 -3.19 -15.69 18.14
CA GLN A 127 -3.34 -14.77 17.01
C GLN A 127 -3.48 -13.32 17.51
N ASN A 128 -4.32 -13.09 18.52
CA ASN A 128 -4.51 -11.77 19.14
C ASN A 128 -3.23 -11.26 19.81
N ALA A 129 -2.46 -12.14 20.46
CA ALA A 129 -1.19 -11.76 21.09
C ALA A 129 -0.12 -11.37 20.06
N LEU A 130 -0.07 -12.05 18.90
CA LEU A 130 0.84 -11.73 17.79
C LEU A 130 0.45 -10.46 17.04
N GLY A 131 -0.86 -10.18 16.97
CA GLY A 131 -1.40 -9.00 16.33
C GLY A 131 -1.26 -8.95 14.81
N GLU A 132 -1.50 -7.78 14.27
CA GLU A 132 -1.47 -7.49 12.85
C GLU A 132 -0.54 -6.32 12.53
N ILE A 133 -0.07 -6.22 11.30
CA ILE A 133 0.55 -5.04 10.72
C ILE A 133 -0.37 -4.44 9.66
N ALA A 134 -0.10 -3.23 9.18
CA ALA A 134 -1.00 -2.46 8.32
C ALA A 134 -1.67 -3.23 7.16
N ARG A 135 -1.07 -4.33 6.67
CA ARG A 135 -1.57 -5.09 5.51
C ARG A 135 -1.60 -6.59 5.68
N SER A 136 -1.14 -7.12 6.79
CA SER A 136 -1.08 -8.57 7.00
C SER A 136 -1.03 -8.94 8.48
N PRO A 137 -1.57 -10.11 8.84
CA PRO A 137 -1.43 -10.64 10.19
C PRO A 137 0.00 -11.15 10.43
N ARG A 138 0.47 -11.06 11.68
CA ARG A 138 1.75 -11.65 12.10
C ARG A 138 1.64 -13.14 12.38
N TRP A 139 0.43 -13.65 12.53
CA TRP A 139 0.12 -15.04 12.82
C TRP A 139 -0.13 -15.91 11.58
N ALA A 140 0.07 -15.37 10.37
CA ALA A 140 -0.08 -16.12 9.13
C ALA A 140 1.08 -15.84 8.17
N ILE A 141 1.52 -16.89 7.47
CA ILE A 141 2.56 -16.80 6.46
C ILE A 141 2.18 -17.61 5.23
N ALA A 142 2.34 -17.02 4.04
CA ALA A 142 2.17 -17.73 2.78
C ALA A 142 3.51 -18.30 2.31
N HIS A 143 3.55 -19.60 2.05
CA HIS A 143 4.68 -20.28 1.43
C HIS A 143 4.30 -20.64 0.00
N LYS A 144 4.78 -19.84 -0.96
CA LYS A 144 4.49 -20.01 -2.38
C LYS A 144 5.29 -21.15 -2.97
N PHE A 145 4.69 -21.88 -3.94
CA PHE A 145 5.44 -22.86 -4.73
C PHE A 145 6.49 -22.18 -5.59
N PRO A 146 7.53 -22.95 -6.03
CA PRO A 146 8.47 -22.45 -7.01
C PRO A 146 7.72 -21.90 -8.22
N ALA A 147 8.07 -20.70 -8.63
CA ALA A 147 7.41 -20.08 -9.76
C ALA A 147 7.90 -20.74 -11.05
N GLU A 148 6.97 -20.92 -12.00
CA GLU A 148 7.28 -21.44 -13.31
C GLU A 148 8.22 -20.50 -14.07
N GLU A 149 9.17 -21.07 -14.78
CA GLU A 149 10.10 -20.37 -15.64
C GLU A 149 9.77 -20.67 -17.10
N ALA A 150 9.90 -19.66 -17.95
CA ALA A 150 9.81 -19.85 -19.39
C ALA A 150 10.95 -19.12 -20.10
N ILE A 151 11.33 -19.64 -21.26
CA ILE A 151 12.34 -19.02 -22.12
C ILE A 151 11.63 -18.34 -23.28
N THR A 152 12.03 -17.09 -23.55
CA THR A 152 11.47 -16.31 -24.65
C THR A 152 12.51 -15.36 -25.21
N GLU A 153 12.29 -14.89 -26.43
CA GLU A 153 13.18 -13.96 -27.13
C GLU A 153 12.89 -12.49 -26.76
N ILE A 154 13.95 -11.71 -26.58
CA ILE A 154 13.89 -10.25 -26.39
C ILE A 154 13.76 -9.58 -27.75
N LEU A 155 12.61 -8.96 -28.01
CA LEU A 155 12.31 -8.29 -29.29
C LEU A 155 12.75 -6.82 -29.27
N GLU A 156 12.57 -6.14 -28.14
CA GLU A 156 12.87 -4.71 -27.99
C GLU A 156 13.09 -4.38 -26.51
N ILE A 157 13.82 -3.31 -26.22
CA ILE A 157 13.90 -2.72 -24.87
C ILE A 157 13.54 -1.25 -24.97
N GLU A 158 12.43 -0.87 -24.33
CA GLU A 158 11.92 0.49 -24.23
C GLU A 158 12.13 1.07 -22.82
N PHE A 159 12.12 2.39 -22.72
CA PHE A 159 12.15 3.09 -21.44
C PHE A 159 10.80 3.78 -21.21
N GLN A 160 10.07 3.31 -20.22
CA GLN A 160 8.77 3.88 -19.82
C GLN A 160 8.96 4.96 -18.77
N VAL A 161 8.25 6.08 -18.92
CA VAL A 161 8.30 7.20 -17.98
C VAL A 161 7.16 7.07 -16.99
N GLY A 162 7.49 7.02 -15.70
CA GLY A 162 6.50 6.97 -14.63
C GLY A 162 6.07 8.37 -14.17
N ARG A 163 5.06 8.44 -13.30
CA ARG A 163 4.48 9.69 -12.76
C ARG A 163 5.47 10.62 -12.05
N THR A 164 6.57 10.09 -11.55
CA THR A 164 7.65 10.86 -10.89
C THR A 164 8.80 11.21 -11.86
N GLY A 165 8.61 10.96 -13.16
CA GLY A 165 9.63 11.14 -14.18
C GLY A 165 10.64 10.00 -14.26
N THR A 166 10.59 9.00 -13.39
CA THR A 166 11.53 7.87 -13.41
C THR A 166 11.38 7.07 -14.69
N LEU A 167 12.50 6.84 -15.40
CA LEU A 167 12.55 6.00 -16.57
C LEU A 167 12.85 4.56 -16.15
N THR A 168 11.90 3.67 -16.42
CA THR A 168 12.02 2.24 -16.15
C THR A 168 12.26 1.47 -17.45
N PRO A 169 13.37 0.71 -17.57
CA PRO A 169 13.59 -0.13 -18.72
C PRO A 169 12.64 -1.34 -18.71
N VAL A 170 11.98 -1.60 -19.83
CA VAL A 170 11.02 -2.69 -20.05
C VAL A 170 11.40 -3.46 -21.30
N ALA A 171 11.58 -4.76 -21.17
CA ALA A 171 11.80 -5.65 -22.30
C ALA A 171 10.45 -6.05 -22.90
N LYS A 172 10.28 -5.86 -24.22
CA LYS A 172 9.24 -6.50 -25.03
C LYS A 172 9.74 -7.87 -25.45
N LEU A 173 8.93 -8.87 -25.22
CA LEU A 173 9.26 -10.27 -25.40
C LEU A 173 8.37 -10.90 -26.46
N ARG A 174 8.87 -11.92 -27.14
CA ARG A 174 7.99 -12.83 -27.87
C ARG A 174 7.02 -13.44 -26.87
N SER A 175 5.71 -13.30 -27.15
CA SER A 175 4.69 -13.77 -26.21
C SER A 175 4.90 -15.24 -25.82
N VAL A 176 4.93 -15.51 -24.53
CA VAL A 176 5.11 -16.85 -23.98
C VAL A 176 4.17 -17.05 -22.79
N ASN A 177 3.66 -18.26 -22.65
CA ASN A 177 2.83 -18.61 -21.50
C ASN A 177 3.71 -18.93 -20.28
N VAL A 178 3.41 -18.28 -19.14
CA VAL A 178 4.07 -18.52 -17.84
C VAL A 178 3.00 -18.55 -16.75
N GLY A 179 2.80 -19.70 -16.14
CA GLY A 179 1.77 -19.87 -15.11
C GLY A 179 0.37 -19.51 -15.61
N GLY A 180 -0.02 -20.00 -16.80
CA GLY A 180 -1.34 -19.77 -17.38
C GLY A 180 -1.59 -18.34 -17.91
N VAL A 181 -0.58 -17.48 -17.99
CA VAL A 181 -0.72 -16.11 -18.51
C VAL A 181 0.30 -15.85 -19.63
N ASN A 182 -0.16 -15.25 -20.73
CA ASN A 182 0.71 -14.81 -21.80
C ASN A 182 1.46 -13.54 -21.42
N VAL A 183 2.78 -13.64 -21.35
CA VAL A 183 3.70 -12.56 -21.01
C VAL A 183 4.37 -12.07 -22.29
N SER A 184 4.20 -10.78 -22.58
CA SER A 184 4.84 -10.08 -23.71
C SER A 184 5.70 -8.90 -23.28
N LYS A 185 5.67 -8.52 -22.00
CA LYS A 185 6.49 -7.43 -21.43
C LYS A 185 7.03 -7.84 -20.07
N CYS A 186 8.27 -7.43 -19.79
CA CYS A 186 8.92 -7.68 -18.51
C CYS A 186 9.73 -6.46 -18.07
N THR A 187 9.49 -6.00 -16.85
CA THR A 187 10.27 -4.89 -16.29
C THR A 187 11.71 -5.32 -15.96
N LEU A 188 12.66 -4.43 -16.23
CA LEU A 188 14.07 -4.56 -15.82
C LEU A 188 14.38 -3.66 -14.60
N HIS A 189 13.33 -3.17 -13.93
CA HIS A 189 13.33 -2.38 -12.71
C HIS A 189 14.12 -1.06 -12.77
N ASN A 190 15.43 -1.10 -13.01
CA ASN A 190 16.31 0.08 -13.02
C ASN A 190 17.56 -0.14 -13.87
N ILE A 191 18.42 0.87 -13.92
CA ILE A 191 19.64 0.85 -14.76
C ILE A 191 20.67 -0.17 -14.26
N ASP A 192 20.76 -0.44 -12.98
CA ASP A 192 21.73 -1.40 -12.44
C ASP A 192 21.32 -2.83 -12.78
N GLU A 193 20.03 -3.13 -12.71
CA GLU A 193 19.51 -4.43 -13.17
C GLU A 193 19.67 -4.60 -14.68
N LEU A 194 19.44 -3.55 -15.47
CA LEU A 194 19.74 -3.54 -16.90
C LEU A 194 21.23 -3.82 -17.17
N LYS A 195 22.14 -3.20 -16.42
CA LYS A 195 23.59 -3.46 -16.53
C LYS A 195 23.94 -4.88 -16.10
N ARG A 196 23.37 -5.37 -15.02
CA ARG A 196 23.62 -6.70 -14.44
C ARG A 196 23.20 -7.83 -15.39
N LEU A 197 22.01 -7.71 -15.96
CA LEU A 197 21.45 -8.70 -16.89
C LEU A 197 22.07 -8.61 -18.29
N ASP A 198 22.51 -7.42 -18.69
CA ASP A 198 23.03 -7.08 -20.02
C ASP A 198 22.16 -7.65 -21.17
N PRO A 199 20.82 -7.45 -21.14
CA PRO A 199 19.94 -7.99 -22.15
C PRO A 199 20.13 -7.23 -23.47
N ARG A 200 20.09 -7.95 -24.61
CA ARG A 200 20.17 -7.37 -25.95
C ARG A 200 19.08 -7.93 -26.86
N ILE A 201 18.72 -7.18 -27.86
CA ILE A 201 17.73 -7.60 -28.85
C ILE A 201 18.23 -8.89 -29.52
N GLY A 202 17.36 -9.90 -29.58
CA GLY A 202 17.65 -11.23 -30.11
C GLY A 202 18.24 -12.23 -29.11
N ASP A 203 18.55 -11.80 -27.88
CA ASP A 203 18.89 -12.74 -26.80
C ASP A 203 17.64 -13.48 -26.33
N GLU A 204 17.83 -14.68 -25.76
CA GLU A 204 16.79 -15.38 -25.02
C GLU A 204 16.79 -14.92 -23.56
N ALA A 205 15.59 -14.69 -23.00
CA ALA A 205 15.39 -14.36 -21.60
C ALA A 205 14.68 -15.50 -20.88
N VAL A 206 15.21 -15.87 -19.72
CA VAL A 206 14.49 -16.71 -18.76
C VAL A 206 13.67 -15.79 -17.89
N ILE A 207 12.37 -15.91 -18.00
CA ILE A 207 11.41 -15.13 -17.23
C ILE A 207 10.69 -16.00 -16.21
N LYS A 208 10.39 -15.43 -15.08
CA LYS A 208 9.69 -16.04 -13.95
C LYS A 208 8.55 -15.14 -13.53
N ARG A 209 7.41 -15.72 -13.24
CA ARG A 209 6.27 -15.00 -12.68
C ARG A 209 6.21 -15.22 -11.17
N ALA A 210 6.77 -14.26 -10.42
CA ALA A 210 6.78 -14.33 -8.96
C ALA A 210 5.40 -13.96 -8.38
N GLY A 211 4.82 -14.85 -7.57
CA GLY A 211 3.56 -14.59 -6.85
C GLY A 211 2.36 -14.29 -7.75
N ASP A 212 2.36 -14.83 -8.96
CA ASP A 212 1.30 -14.72 -9.97
C ASP A 212 0.97 -13.29 -10.47
N VAL A 213 1.83 -12.29 -10.21
CA VAL A 213 1.48 -10.89 -10.53
C VAL A 213 2.43 -10.24 -11.54
N ILE A 214 3.73 -10.16 -11.26
CA ILE A 214 4.67 -9.39 -12.10
C ILE A 214 5.75 -10.30 -12.68
N PRO A 215 5.87 -10.38 -14.03
CA PRO A 215 6.97 -11.10 -14.67
C PRO A 215 8.32 -10.47 -14.36
N LYS A 216 9.30 -11.28 -13.97
CA LYS A 216 10.68 -10.87 -13.69
C LYS A 216 11.64 -11.63 -14.59
N MET A 217 12.59 -10.93 -15.20
CA MET A 217 13.70 -11.53 -15.91
C MET A 217 14.76 -12.02 -14.91
N ILE A 218 15.08 -13.31 -14.95
CA ILE A 218 16.03 -13.94 -14.01
C ILE A 218 17.43 -13.90 -14.59
N ARG A 219 17.57 -14.30 -15.85
CA ARG A 219 18.83 -14.35 -16.59
C ARG A 219 18.61 -14.19 -18.08
N VAL A 220 19.66 -13.82 -18.77
CA VAL A 220 19.71 -13.72 -20.21
C VAL A 220 20.63 -14.83 -20.73
N VAL A 221 20.21 -15.47 -21.81
CA VAL A 221 21.01 -16.43 -22.57
C VAL A 221 21.41 -15.74 -23.89
N PRO A 222 22.70 -15.44 -24.07
CA PRO A 222 23.15 -14.70 -25.26
C PRO A 222 22.87 -15.45 -26.57
N ALA A 223 22.47 -14.71 -27.58
CA ALA A 223 22.26 -15.25 -28.95
C ALA A 223 23.53 -15.91 -29.48
N LYS A 224 23.40 -17.11 -30.09
CA LYS A 224 24.54 -17.94 -30.53
C LYS A 224 25.29 -17.35 -31.75
N LYS A 225 24.62 -16.62 -32.63
CA LYS A 225 25.22 -16.19 -33.94
C LYS A 225 25.70 -14.76 -33.94
N SER A 226 24.87 -13.81 -33.48
CA SER A 226 25.23 -12.38 -33.44
C SER A 226 24.41 -11.75 -32.32
N ARG A 227 25.10 -11.25 -31.33
CA ARG A 227 24.45 -10.56 -30.22
C ARG A 227 24.20 -9.09 -30.57
N GLY A 228 23.01 -8.58 -30.35
CA GLY A 228 22.64 -7.19 -30.58
C GLY A 228 23.52 -6.17 -29.85
N LEU A 229 23.36 -4.89 -30.12
CA LEU A 229 24.09 -3.83 -29.45
C LEU A 229 23.74 -3.74 -27.98
N LYS A 230 24.70 -3.31 -27.16
CA LYS A 230 24.49 -3.06 -25.75
C LYS A 230 23.50 -1.91 -25.56
N ILE A 231 22.47 -2.14 -24.76
CA ILE A 231 21.46 -1.13 -24.43
C ILE A 231 22.06 -0.10 -23.47
N LYS A 232 21.92 1.16 -23.83
CA LYS A 232 22.38 2.28 -23.00
C LYS A 232 21.18 3.09 -22.51
N ALA A 233 21.33 3.68 -21.32
CA ALA A 233 20.36 4.65 -20.83
C ALA A 233 20.19 5.82 -21.82
N PRO A 234 18.96 6.25 -22.11
CA PRO A 234 18.71 7.37 -23.02
C PRO A 234 19.22 8.67 -22.38
N LYS A 235 19.76 9.58 -23.21
CA LYS A 235 20.18 10.92 -22.79
C LYS A 235 19.03 11.93 -22.78
N SER A 236 17.98 11.65 -23.55
CA SER A 236 16.75 12.44 -23.63
C SER A 236 15.52 11.57 -23.36
N CYS A 237 14.50 12.17 -22.82
CA CYS A 237 13.23 11.52 -22.51
C CYS A 237 12.55 11.04 -23.82
N PRO A 238 12.11 9.77 -23.91
CA PRO A 238 11.45 9.25 -25.12
C PRO A 238 10.08 9.90 -25.39
N SER A 239 9.47 10.57 -24.40
CA SER A 239 8.17 11.21 -24.55
C SER A 239 8.29 12.70 -24.88
N CYS A 240 9.09 13.47 -24.12
CA CYS A 240 9.13 14.93 -24.25
C CYS A 240 10.47 15.50 -24.70
N ASN A 241 11.46 14.68 -25.02
CA ASN A 241 12.84 15.04 -25.41
C ASN A 241 13.64 15.86 -24.38
N SER A 242 13.09 16.14 -23.20
CA SER A 242 13.83 16.80 -22.13
C SER A 242 15.01 15.93 -21.68
N LYS A 243 16.03 16.55 -21.10
CA LYS A 243 17.23 15.87 -20.63
C LYS A 243 16.87 14.79 -19.61
N VAL A 244 17.49 13.62 -19.72
CA VAL A 244 17.45 12.59 -18.69
C VAL A 244 18.62 12.81 -17.73
N VAL A 245 18.32 12.85 -16.45
CA VAL A 245 19.29 13.09 -15.38
C VAL A 245 19.37 11.88 -14.46
N THR A 246 20.56 11.58 -13.96
CA THR A 246 20.71 10.60 -12.89
C THR A 246 20.12 11.17 -11.60
N HIS A 247 19.33 10.37 -10.91
CA HIS A 247 18.84 10.75 -9.60
C HIS A 247 19.94 10.47 -8.56
N PHE A 248 20.20 11.46 -7.72
CA PHE A 248 21.14 11.30 -6.60
C PHE A 248 20.34 11.26 -5.30
N GLN A 249 20.74 10.38 -4.41
CA GLN A 249 20.29 10.38 -3.03
C GLN A 249 21.36 11.10 -2.21
N SER A 250 20.94 12.03 -1.36
CA SER A 250 21.83 12.74 -0.46
C SER A 250 21.88 12.02 0.87
N ASP A 251 23.06 11.54 1.25
CA ASP A 251 23.40 11.17 2.62
C ASP A 251 24.33 12.24 3.21
N TRP A 252 24.46 12.28 4.52
CA TRP A 252 25.23 13.29 5.23
C TRP A 252 26.28 12.61 6.09
N SER A 253 27.54 13.06 5.98
CA SER A 253 28.64 12.61 6.84
C SER A 253 29.00 13.70 7.81
N ILE A 254 29.22 13.32 9.05
CA ILE A 254 29.88 14.19 10.04
C ILE A 254 31.38 14.00 9.93
N LEU A 255 32.05 15.10 9.67
CA LEU A 255 33.51 15.16 9.58
C LEU A 255 34.07 15.95 10.78
N ASN A 256 35.25 15.55 11.25
CA ASN A 256 36.05 16.33 12.18
C ASN A 256 37.04 17.28 11.44
N LEU A 257 37.80 18.07 12.15
CA LEU A 257 38.81 18.98 11.58
C LEU A 257 39.86 18.29 10.68
N SER A 258 40.13 17.02 10.90
CA SER A 258 41.05 16.24 10.06
C SER A 258 40.37 15.59 8.85
N ASN A 259 39.12 15.95 8.55
CA ASN A 259 38.25 15.36 7.50
C ASN A 259 37.97 13.85 7.67
N ALA A 260 38.15 13.31 8.87
CA ALA A 260 37.74 11.93 9.13
C ALA A 260 36.25 11.83 9.31
N VAL A 261 35.64 10.85 8.62
CA VAL A 261 34.18 10.56 8.74
C VAL A 261 33.94 9.88 10.08
N LEU A 262 33.18 10.53 10.94
CA LEU A 262 32.81 10.01 12.27
C LEU A 262 31.52 9.24 12.23
N LYS A 263 30.51 9.74 11.49
CA LYS A 263 29.19 9.13 11.39
C LYS A 263 28.48 9.54 10.10
N LYS A 264 27.54 8.70 9.64
CA LYS A 264 26.69 8.97 8.47
C LYS A 264 25.23 9.04 8.87
N PHE A 265 24.47 9.89 8.19
CA PHE A 265 23.05 10.10 8.41
C PHE A 265 22.31 10.18 7.08
N SER A 266 21.02 9.83 7.09
CA SER A 266 20.16 9.88 5.92
C SER A 266 19.54 11.26 5.67
N SER A 267 19.73 12.21 6.59
CA SER A 267 19.21 13.57 6.48
C SER A 267 20.14 14.62 7.11
N LEU A 268 20.08 15.84 6.58
CA LEU A 268 20.79 16.99 7.14
C LEU A 268 20.36 17.28 8.59
N TYR A 269 19.08 17.08 8.88
CA TYR A 269 18.56 17.30 10.23
C TYR A 269 19.23 16.41 11.28
N GLU A 270 19.31 15.10 11.00
CA GLU A 270 20.00 14.17 11.92
C GLU A 270 21.48 14.51 12.09
N ALA A 271 22.13 14.91 10.99
CA ALA A 271 23.50 15.35 11.01
C ALA A 271 23.70 16.60 11.88
N ASN A 272 22.87 17.62 11.69
CA ASN A 272 22.93 18.85 12.49
C ASN A 272 22.57 18.60 13.96
N LYS A 273 21.57 17.75 14.24
CA LYS A 273 21.23 17.33 15.60
C LYS A 273 22.41 16.65 16.29
N TYR A 274 23.10 15.75 15.58
CA TYR A 274 24.30 15.10 16.12
C TYR A 274 25.38 16.12 16.47
N ILE A 275 25.64 17.15 15.64
CA ILE A 275 26.58 18.23 15.92
C ILE A 275 26.16 19.00 17.17
N ALA A 276 24.89 19.38 17.26
CA ALA A 276 24.35 20.12 18.41
C ALA A 276 24.44 19.32 19.71
N ASP A 277 24.12 18.03 19.69
CA ASP A 277 24.18 17.14 20.86
C ASP A 277 25.62 16.96 21.38
N HIS A 278 26.65 17.08 20.51
CA HIS A 278 28.05 16.92 20.87
C HIS A 278 28.74 18.25 21.20
N GLN A 279 28.03 19.39 21.05
CA GLN A 279 28.50 20.75 21.39
C GLN A 279 29.94 21.03 20.93
N SER A 280 30.34 20.56 19.74
CA SER A 280 31.69 20.69 19.21
C SER A 280 31.71 21.52 17.95
N ASP A 281 32.41 22.66 18.00
CA ASP A 281 32.64 23.53 16.82
C ASP A 281 33.57 22.86 15.78
N ASP A 282 34.18 21.72 16.14
CA ASP A 282 35.07 20.96 15.28
C ASP A 282 34.37 20.00 14.33
N LEU A 283 33.04 19.87 14.43
CA LEU A 283 32.24 18.97 13.62
C LEU A 283 31.50 19.73 12.51
N ARG A 284 31.50 19.15 11.32
CA ARG A 284 30.73 19.67 10.21
C ARG A 284 29.95 18.57 9.49
N ALA A 285 28.77 18.91 8.98
CA ALA A 285 28.00 18.03 8.11
C ALA A 285 28.41 18.28 6.65
N GLU A 286 28.71 17.23 5.92
CA GLU A 286 29.01 17.27 4.49
C GLU A 286 28.07 16.35 3.73
N GLU A 287 27.47 16.88 2.64
CA GLU A 287 26.58 16.12 1.77
C GLU A 287 27.38 15.12 0.93
N ILE A 288 26.94 13.88 0.95
CA ILE A 288 27.44 12.82 0.06
C ILE A 288 26.33 12.50 -0.95
N LYS A 289 26.57 12.80 -2.22
CA LYS A 289 25.67 12.41 -3.31
C LYS A 289 25.95 10.98 -3.72
N ILE A 290 25.01 10.09 -3.43
CA ILE A 290 25.06 8.69 -3.85
C ILE A 290 24.25 8.57 -5.13
N GLU A 291 24.90 8.08 -6.19
CA GLU A 291 24.22 7.82 -7.45
C GLU A 291 23.14 6.75 -7.25
N SER A 292 21.91 7.13 -7.51
CA SER A 292 20.76 6.21 -7.47
C SER A 292 20.70 5.38 -8.76
N PRO A 293 20.27 4.11 -8.70
CA PRO A 293 20.06 3.29 -9.90
C PRO A 293 18.93 3.79 -10.81
N PHE A 294 18.29 4.90 -10.44
CA PHE A 294 17.20 5.48 -11.20
C PHE A 294 17.64 6.71 -11.98
N ILE A 295 17.12 6.82 -13.19
CA ILE A 295 17.24 8.00 -14.04
C ILE A 295 15.88 8.66 -14.19
N LYS A 296 15.84 9.99 -14.26
CA LYS A 296 14.60 10.76 -14.31
C LYS A 296 14.57 11.71 -15.50
N CYS A 297 13.39 11.89 -16.09
CA CYS A 297 13.09 12.97 -17.02
C CYS A 297 13.09 14.30 -16.27
N SER A 298 13.82 15.30 -16.76
CA SER A 298 13.83 16.64 -16.16
C SER A 298 12.68 17.54 -16.64
N GLY A 299 11.78 17.02 -17.48
CA GLY A 299 10.71 17.82 -18.09
C GLY A 299 9.56 18.19 -17.15
N GLY A 300 9.44 17.53 -15.98
CA GLY A 300 8.39 17.83 -15.01
C GLY A 300 7.00 17.91 -15.66
N ASN A 301 6.27 18.99 -15.41
CA ASN A 301 4.95 19.25 -15.98
C ASN A 301 4.93 19.56 -17.48
N LEU A 302 6.07 19.49 -18.19
CA LEU A 302 6.12 19.52 -19.65
C LEU A 302 6.10 18.13 -20.27
N CYS A 303 6.26 17.08 -19.48
CA CYS A 303 6.27 15.70 -19.96
C CYS A 303 4.86 15.09 -19.94
N PRO A 304 4.27 14.73 -21.09
CA PRO A 304 2.93 14.17 -21.16
C PRO A 304 2.75 12.91 -20.29
N GLU A 305 3.73 12.02 -20.27
CA GLU A 305 3.68 10.78 -19.48
C GLU A 305 3.68 11.06 -17.96
N ILE A 306 4.43 12.09 -17.51
CA ILE A 306 4.42 12.48 -16.10
C ILE A 306 3.05 13.03 -15.74
N ILE A 307 2.51 13.95 -16.53
CA ILE A 307 1.19 14.54 -16.33
C ILE A 307 0.12 13.44 -16.29
N GLN A 308 0.10 12.58 -17.30
CA GLN A 308 -0.84 11.47 -17.36
C GLN A 308 -0.75 10.55 -16.13
N GLY A 309 0.47 10.19 -15.72
CA GLY A 309 0.72 9.38 -14.54
C GLY A 309 0.26 10.04 -13.25
N GLN A 310 0.42 11.37 -13.12
CA GLN A 310 -0.06 12.15 -11.98
C GLN A 310 -1.59 12.18 -11.93
N PHE A 311 -2.28 12.45 -13.05
CA PHE A 311 -3.73 12.40 -13.12
C PHE A 311 -4.28 11.00 -12.84
N THR A 312 -3.67 9.95 -13.41
CA THR A 312 -4.06 8.55 -13.14
C THR A 312 -3.96 8.21 -11.65
N HIS A 313 -2.90 8.70 -10.98
CA HIS A 313 -2.77 8.52 -9.53
C HIS A 313 -3.86 9.30 -8.77
N PHE A 314 -4.06 10.58 -9.13
CA PHE A 314 -5.02 11.47 -8.47
C PHE A 314 -6.44 10.92 -8.50
N VAL A 315 -6.91 10.41 -9.65
CA VAL A 315 -8.27 9.89 -9.80
C VAL A 315 -8.44 8.45 -9.31
N SER A 316 -7.34 7.77 -8.95
CA SER A 316 -7.37 6.35 -8.58
C SER A 316 -8.25 6.06 -7.37
N ARG A 317 -8.71 4.79 -7.25
CA ARG A 317 -9.60 4.31 -6.18
C ARG A 317 -9.09 4.58 -4.76
N LYS A 318 -7.78 4.63 -4.55
CA LYS A 318 -7.17 4.91 -3.23
C LYS A 318 -6.99 6.41 -2.95
N ALA A 319 -7.02 7.22 -3.99
CA ALA A 319 -6.91 8.68 -3.95
C ALA A 319 -8.31 9.31 -4.00
N MET A 320 -8.63 10.12 -4.99
CA MET A 320 -9.92 10.82 -5.09
C MET A 320 -11.09 9.93 -5.49
N ASP A 321 -10.84 8.70 -6.03
CA ASP A 321 -11.84 7.69 -6.38
C ASP A 321 -12.89 8.17 -7.40
N ILE A 322 -12.41 8.72 -8.50
CA ILE A 322 -13.28 9.25 -9.55
C ILE A 322 -13.51 8.18 -10.62
N ASP A 323 -14.66 7.51 -10.54
CA ASP A 323 -15.04 6.53 -11.54
C ASP A 323 -15.29 7.20 -12.90
N GLY A 324 -14.91 6.50 -13.97
CA GLY A 324 -15.08 6.99 -15.33
C GLY A 324 -13.88 7.74 -15.90
N LEU A 325 -12.90 8.16 -15.09
CA LEU A 325 -11.64 8.75 -15.54
C LEU A 325 -10.56 7.67 -15.75
N GLY A 326 -10.83 6.70 -16.61
CA GLY A 326 -9.82 5.74 -17.06
C GLY A 326 -8.74 6.40 -17.90
N GLN A 327 -7.63 5.68 -18.15
CA GLN A 327 -6.44 6.19 -18.86
C GLN A 327 -6.79 6.79 -20.23
N GLU A 328 -7.61 6.11 -21.04
CA GLU A 328 -8.00 6.59 -22.38
C GLU A 328 -8.80 7.91 -22.31
N ILE A 329 -9.63 8.06 -21.28
CA ILE A 329 -10.44 9.27 -21.06
C ILE A 329 -9.57 10.42 -20.58
N LEU A 330 -8.66 10.17 -19.64
CA LEU A 330 -7.67 11.17 -19.21
C LEU A 330 -6.82 11.66 -20.39
N ASP A 331 -6.36 10.74 -21.27
CA ASP A 331 -5.61 11.10 -22.46
C ASP A 331 -6.40 12.01 -23.40
N ALA A 332 -7.68 11.70 -23.64
CA ALA A 332 -8.55 12.54 -24.44
C ALA A 332 -8.75 13.94 -23.83
N LEU A 333 -8.96 14.01 -22.53
CA LEU A 333 -9.14 15.29 -21.84
C LEU A 333 -7.88 16.15 -21.83
N ILE A 334 -6.72 15.55 -21.60
CA ILE A 334 -5.41 16.23 -21.65
C ILE A 334 -5.12 16.74 -23.06
N LYS A 335 -5.27 15.89 -24.08
CA LYS A 335 -5.02 16.24 -25.50
C LYS A 335 -5.90 17.37 -26.01
N ASN A 336 -7.15 17.41 -25.57
CA ASN A 336 -8.09 18.47 -25.95
C ASN A 336 -8.03 19.68 -25.01
N ASN A 337 -7.05 19.76 -24.10
CA ASN A 337 -6.84 20.85 -23.15
C ASN A 337 -8.01 21.13 -22.19
N PHE A 338 -8.85 20.13 -21.90
CA PHE A 338 -9.89 20.26 -20.89
C PHE A 338 -9.34 20.21 -19.46
N ILE A 339 -8.24 19.50 -19.25
CA ILE A 339 -7.55 19.41 -17.96
C ILE A 339 -6.05 19.66 -18.13
N LYS A 340 -5.48 20.54 -17.29
CA LYS A 340 -4.05 20.84 -17.18
C LYS A 340 -3.55 20.69 -15.76
N GLU A 341 -4.43 20.94 -14.77
CA GLU A 341 -4.19 20.78 -13.35
C GLU A 341 -5.36 20.04 -12.67
N TYR A 342 -5.18 19.58 -11.43
CA TYR A 342 -6.20 18.77 -10.76
C TYR A 342 -7.53 19.49 -10.56
N ALA A 343 -7.50 20.82 -10.34
CA ALA A 343 -8.68 21.64 -10.16
C ALA A 343 -9.59 21.62 -11.40
N ASP A 344 -9.02 21.51 -12.62
CA ASP A 344 -9.78 21.48 -13.86
C ASP A 344 -10.76 20.31 -13.92
N ILE A 345 -10.45 19.18 -13.26
CA ILE A 345 -11.36 18.04 -13.20
C ILE A 345 -12.72 18.45 -12.63
N TYR A 346 -12.72 19.30 -11.60
CA TYR A 346 -13.94 19.77 -10.94
C TYR A 346 -14.69 20.86 -11.74
N LEU A 347 -14.05 21.39 -12.79
CA LEU A 347 -14.64 22.36 -13.73
C LEU A 347 -15.21 21.71 -15.00
N LEU A 348 -15.01 20.38 -15.21
CA LEU A 348 -15.45 19.66 -16.41
C LEU A 348 -16.96 19.75 -16.65
N GLU A 349 -17.76 19.99 -15.62
CA GLU A 349 -19.20 20.20 -15.77
C GLU A 349 -19.53 21.37 -16.68
N ASN A 350 -18.70 22.42 -16.71
CA ASN A 350 -18.89 23.60 -17.55
C ASN A 350 -18.71 23.32 -19.04
N PHE A 351 -18.11 22.17 -19.39
CA PHE A 351 -17.80 21.75 -20.77
C PHE A 351 -18.64 20.57 -21.20
N ARG A 352 -19.84 20.38 -20.61
CA ARG A 352 -20.69 19.19 -20.84
C ARG A 352 -20.98 18.95 -22.32
N ALA A 353 -21.32 19.99 -23.07
CA ALA A 353 -21.67 19.87 -24.49
C ALA A 353 -20.44 19.46 -25.34
N GLU A 354 -19.28 20.01 -25.05
CA GLU A 354 -18.03 19.72 -25.72
C GLU A 354 -17.56 18.28 -25.38
N LEU A 355 -17.74 17.85 -24.12
CA LEU A 355 -17.44 16.48 -23.71
C LEU A 355 -18.34 15.46 -24.43
N GLU A 356 -19.63 15.74 -24.57
CA GLU A 356 -20.56 14.86 -25.30
C GLU A 356 -20.22 14.75 -26.80
N ALA A 357 -19.50 15.72 -27.35
CA ALA A 357 -19.05 15.71 -28.75
C ALA A 357 -17.76 14.90 -28.96
N LEU A 358 -17.04 14.52 -27.90
CA LEU A 358 -15.84 13.70 -28.02
C LEU A 358 -16.21 12.25 -28.36
N GLU A 359 -15.32 11.62 -29.15
CA GLU A 359 -15.45 10.19 -29.46
C GLU A 359 -15.47 9.35 -28.16
N ARG A 360 -16.41 8.42 -28.05
CA ARG A 360 -16.66 7.54 -26.89
C ARG A 360 -17.30 8.21 -25.66
N PHE A 361 -17.65 9.50 -25.74
CA PHE A 361 -18.39 10.21 -24.70
C PHE A 361 -19.86 10.38 -25.09
N GLY A 362 -20.71 9.43 -24.72
CA GLY A 362 -22.16 9.60 -24.87
C GLY A 362 -22.76 10.37 -23.69
N LYS A 363 -23.95 10.95 -23.85
CA LYS A 363 -24.67 11.71 -22.82
C LYS A 363 -24.69 11.03 -21.46
N ARG A 364 -25.02 9.74 -21.41
CA ARG A 364 -25.05 8.96 -20.15
C ARG A 364 -23.66 8.79 -19.53
N SER A 365 -22.63 8.63 -20.35
CA SER A 365 -21.25 8.51 -19.89
C SER A 365 -20.75 9.81 -19.26
N VAL A 366 -21.03 10.95 -19.90
CA VAL A 366 -20.69 12.29 -19.38
C VAL A 366 -21.46 12.55 -18.08
N GLU A 367 -22.74 12.23 -18.01
CA GLU A 367 -23.53 12.41 -16.80
C GLU A 367 -23.01 11.58 -15.63
N ASN A 368 -22.66 10.30 -15.85
CA ASN A 368 -22.06 9.44 -14.83
C ASN A 368 -20.71 10.00 -14.36
N LEU A 369 -19.88 10.47 -15.29
CA LEU A 369 -18.59 11.09 -14.98
C LEU A 369 -18.77 12.34 -14.11
N ILE A 370 -19.65 13.27 -14.48
CA ILE A 370 -19.89 14.48 -13.70
C ILE A 370 -20.43 14.14 -12.30
N ASN A 371 -21.33 13.16 -12.19
CA ASN A 371 -21.81 12.70 -10.88
C ASN A 371 -20.70 12.08 -10.03
N SER A 372 -19.79 11.32 -10.63
CA SER A 372 -18.62 10.77 -9.94
C SER A 372 -17.67 11.87 -9.45
N ILE A 373 -17.41 12.88 -10.30
CA ILE A 373 -16.60 14.05 -9.91
C ILE A 373 -17.23 14.80 -8.74
N ARG A 374 -18.53 15.10 -8.81
CA ARG A 374 -19.26 15.75 -7.70
C ARG A 374 -19.20 14.93 -6.41
N SER A 375 -19.33 13.60 -6.51
CA SER A 375 -19.25 12.74 -5.32
C SER A 375 -17.85 12.73 -4.71
N SER A 376 -16.81 12.86 -5.52
CA SER A 376 -15.41 12.89 -5.06
C SER A 376 -15.01 14.20 -4.39
N SER A 377 -15.81 15.27 -4.51
CA SER A 377 -15.52 16.53 -3.80
C SER A 377 -15.58 16.38 -2.28
N LYS A 378 -16.43 15.47 -1.78
CA LYS A 378 -16.45 15.11 -0.36
C LYS A 378 -15.47 13.99 -0.10
N VAL A 379 -14.29 14.35 0.44
CA VAL A 379 -13.15 13.43 0.54
C VAL A 379 -12.51 13.44 1.93
N ASP A 380 -12.09 12.27 2.40
CA ASP A 380 -11.32 12.15 3.64
C ASP A 380 -9.95 12.83 3.50
N LEU A 381 -9.50 13.52 4.53
CA LEU A 381 -8.21 14.23 4.55
C LEU A 381 -7.04 13.34 4.13
N TYR A 382 -6.98 12.06 4.58
CA TYR A 382 -5.89 11.17 4.19
C TYR A 382 -5.88 10.85 2.69
N ARG A 383 -7.05 10.80 2.04
CA ARG A 383 -7.17 10.55 0.60
C ARG A 383 -6.65 11.75 -0.20
N LEU A 384 -6.96 12.97 0.23
CA LEU A 384 -6.38 14.17 -0.35
C LEU A 384 -4.85 14.14 -0.22
N ILE A 385 -4.29 13.92 0.98
CA ILE A 385 -2.83 13.85 1.19
C ILE A 385 -2.20 12.79 0.26
N TYR A 386 -2.80 11.62 0.15
CA TYR A 386 -2.31 10.56 -0.73
C TYR A 386 -2.42 10.93 -2.21
N SER A 387 -3.50 11.60 -2.62
CA SER A 387 -3.76 11.99 -4.01
C SER A 387 -2.75 13.01 -4.56
N LEU A 388 -2.18 13.86 -3.69
CA LEU A 388 -1.13 14.82 -4.05
C LEU A 388 0.15 14.13 -4.54
N GLY A 389 0.35 12.84 -4.23
CA GLY A 389 1.45 12.06 -4.75
C GLY A 389 2.82 12.44 -4.20
N ILE A 390 2.87 13.02 -2.99
CA ILE A 390 4.12 13.39 -2.30
C ILE A 390 5.08 12.20 -2.28
N GLU A 391 6.34 12.42 -2.65
CA GLU A 391 7.35 11.38 -2.71
C GLU A 391 7.54 10.73 -1.33
N GLU A 392 7.65 9.40 -1.27
CA GLU A 392 7.75 8.58 -0.04
C GLU A 392 6.47 8.56 0.84
N VAL A 393 5.40 9.28 0.48
CA VAL A 393 4.13 9.26 1.21
C VAL A 393 3.18 8.25 0.59
N GLY A 394 3.05 7.10 1.27
CA GLY A 394 2.08 6.05 0.92
C GLY A 394 0.73 6.25 1.62
N GLU A 395 -0.23 5.36 1.34
CA GLU A 395 -1.57 5.41 1.95
C GLU A 395 -1.50 5.37 3.49
N THR A 396 -0.65 4.52 4.07
CA THR A 396 -0.48 4.42 5.54
C THR A 396 0.09 5.72 6.12
N THR A 397 1.14 6.27 5.50
CA THR A 397 1.73 7.54 5.91
C THR A 397 0.71 8.67 5.82
N ALA A 398 -0.09 8.73 4.75
CA ALA A 398 -1.14 9.72 4.59
C ALA A 398 -2.22 9.62 5.70
N ARG A 399 -2.59 8.39 6.11
CA ARG A 399 -3.51 8.16 7.25
C ARG A 399 -2.91 8.64 8.57
N ASN A 400 -1.63 8.35 8.82
CA ASN A 400 -0.94 8.78 10.04
C ASN A 400 -0.86 10.32 10.09
N LEU A 401 -0.53 10.97 8.97
CA LEU A 401 -0.52 12.44 8.85
C LEU A 401 -1.91 13.04 9.12
N ALA A 402 -2.95 12.51 8.47
CA ALA A 402 -4.31 12.98 8.66
C ALA A 402 -4.80 12.80 10.11
N ALA A 403 -4.50 11.67 10.73
CA ALA A 403 -4.88 11.39 12.13
C ALA A 403 -4.15 12.32 13.12
N HIS A 404 -2.89 12.67 12.84
CA HIS A 404 -2.09 13.52 13.73
C HIS A 404 -2.47 15.00 13.62
N PHE A 405 -2.48 15.54 12.39
CA PHE A 405 -2.70 16.98 12.16
C PHE A 405 -4.17 17.37 12.09
N GLN A 406 -5.06 16.48 11.64
CA GLN A 406 -6.51 16.65 11.58
C GLN A 406 -7.01 17.82 10.70
N ASP A 407 -6.14 18.71 10.31
CA ASP A 407 -6.39 19.86 9.45
C ASP A 407 -5.30 19.96 8.39
N PHE A 408 -5.71 20.23 7.15
CA PHE A 408 -4.78 20.32 6.02
C PHE A 408 -3.86 21.54 6.14
N LYS A 409 -4.36 22.66 6.67
CA LYS A 409 -3.54 23.89 6.85
C LYS A 409 -2.49 23.68 7.93
N VAL A 410 -2.84 22.98 9.02
CA VAL A 410 -1.89 22.65 10.08
C VAL A 410 -0.80 21.74 9.54
N LEU A 411 -1.17 20.72 8.75
CA LEU A 411 -0.20 19.84 8.10
C LEU A 411 0.73 20.60 7.14
N SER A 412 0.18 21.48 6.30
CA SER A 412 0.98 22.21 5.32
C SER A 412 1.98 23.18 5.97
N GLY A 413 1.68 23.66 7.18
CA GLY A 413 2.57 24.49 7.99
C GLY A 413 3.46 23.73 8.98
N ALA A 414 3.34 22.39 9.06
CA ALA A 414 4.06 21.60 10.04
C ALA A 414 5.58 21.75 9.95
N THR A 415 6.24 21.77 11.10
CA THR A 415 7.70 21.78 11.17
C THR A 415 8.28 20.39 10.90
N PHE A 416 9.57 20.31 10.65
CA PHE A 416 10.25 19.02 10.52
C PHE A 416 10.14 18.20 11.80
N GLU A 417 10.26 18.87 12.95
CA GLU A 417 10.17 18.31 14.30
C GLU A 417 8.78 17.70 14.57
N ASP A 418 7.71 18.36 14.12
CA ASP A 418 6.35 17.84 14.24
C ASP A 418 6.18 16.55 13.42
N LEU A 419 6.72 16.53 12.21
CA LEU A 419 6.59 15.40 11.30
C LEU A 419 7.32 14.14 11.79
N ILE A 420 8.52 14.26 12.36
CA ILE A 420 9.29 13.10 12.85
C ILE A 420 8.73 12.47 14.13
N GLN A 421 7.79 13.13 14.82
CA GLN A 421 7.11 12.57 15.98
C GLN A 421 6.04 11.54 15.59
N ILE A 422 5.63 11.53 14.31
CA ILE A 422 4.59 10.64 13.82
C ILE A 422 5.18 9.25 13.56
N PRO A 423 4.53 8.18 14.04
CA PRO A 423 4.96 6.80 13.75
C PRO A 423 5.16 6.56 12.25
N ASP A 424 6.21 5.84 11.89
CA ASP A 424 6.60 5.49 10.53
C ASP A 424 7.02 6.67 9.64
N ILE A 425 7.21 7.88 10.20
CA ILE A 425 7.77 9.03 9.50
C ILE A 425 9.19 9.27 9.99
N GLY A 426 10.15 8.79 9.21
CA GLY A 426 11.57 9.06 9.43
C GLY A 426 12.01 10.40 8.82
N PRO A 427 13.25 10.83 9.11
CA PRO A 427 13.78 12.13 8.64
C PRO A 427 13.70 12.31 7.12
N ARG A 428 13.91 11.25 6.36
CA ARG A 428 13.83 11.29 4.90
C ARG A 428 12.41 11.62 4.40
N VAL A 429 11.38 10.97 4.95
CA VAL A 429 9.98 11.21 4.60
C VAL A 429 9.56 12.60 5.04
N ALA A 430 9.96 13.03 6.26
CA ALA A 430 9.68 14.36 6.77
C ALA A 430 10.27 15.46 5.86
N SER A 431 11.52 15.29 5.37
CA SER A 431 12.13 16.21 4.40
C SER A 431 11.29 16.31 3.11
N LYS A 432 10.89 15.16 2.54
CA LYS A 432 10.07 15.14 1.31
C LYS A 432 8.72 15.84 1.46
N ILE A 433 8.09 15.70 2.63
CA ILE A 433 6.84 16.38 2.95
C ILE A 433 7.07 17.91 3.02
N LYS A 434 8.13 18.34 3.72
CA LYS A 434 8.50 19.78 3.82
C LYS A 434 8.82 20.37 2.47
N ASP A 435 9.66 19.67 1.67
CA ASP A 435 10.05 20.12 0.33
C ASP A 435 8.81 20.34 -0.54
N TYR A 436 7.86 19.40 -0.51
CA TYR A 436 6.62 19.48 -1.26
C TYR A 436 5.77 20.69 -0.89
N PHE A 437 5.55 20.95 0.41
CA PHE A 437 4.73 22.08 0.85
C PHE A 437 5.45 23.44 0.73
N ASN A 438 6.78 23.45 0.66
CA ASN A 438 7.56 24.68 0.44
C ASN A 438 7.72 25.02 -1.05
N GLU A 439 7.47 24.08 -1.96
CA GLU A 439 7.58 24.32 -3.40
C GLU A 439 6.42 25.16 -3.91
N GLU A 440 6.72 26.27 -4.58
CA GLU A 440 5.72 27.22 -5.09
C GLU A 440 4.71 26.55 -6.04
N SER A 441 5.17 25.64 -6.91
CA SER A 441 4.32 24.88 -7.82
C SER A 441 3.29 24.02 -7.07
N SER A 442 3.69 23.37 -5.99
CA SER A 442 2.81 22.57 -5.14
C SER A 442 1.78 23.42 -4.41
N GLN A 443 2.19 24.60 -3.93
CA GLN A 443 1.28 25.54 -3.27
C GLN A 443 0.22 26.09 -4.23
N GLN A 444 0.59 26.37 -5.50
CA GLN A 444 -0.35 26.77 -6.54
C GLN A 444 -1.38 25.69 -6.82
N VAL A 445 -0.95 24.43 -7.01
CA VAL A 445 -1.84 23.29 -7.21
C VAL A 445 -2.81 23.11 -6.04
N ILE A 446 -2.31 23.20 -4.81
CA ILE A 446 -3.13 23.07 -3.59
C ILE A 446 -4.15 24.21 -3.50
N SER A 447 -3.73 25.45 -3.72
CA SER A 447 -4.61 26.62 -3.63
C SER A 447 -5.73 26.61 -4.68
N ALA A 448 -5.45 26.09 -5.88
CA ALA A 448 -6.46 25.92 -6.92
C ALA A 448 -7.44 24.77 -6.60
N LEU A 449 -6.96 23.68 -6.00
CA LEU A 449 -7.74 22.47 -5.76
C LEU A 449 -8.68 22.59 -4.54
N LEU A 450 -8.20 23.13 -3.42
CA LEU A 450 -8.94 23.15 -2.15
C LEU A 450 -10.34 23.78 -2.21
N PRO A 451 -10.60 24.86 -2.98
CA PRO A 451 -11.94 25.44 -3.09
C PRO A 451 -13.01 24.49 -3.65
N HIS A 452 -12.61 23.44 -4.35
CA HIS A 452 -13.51 22.44 -4.95
C HIS A 452 -13.79 21.26 -4.04
N LEU A 453 -13.17 21.20 -2.84
CA LEU A 453 -13.24 20.05 -1.95
C LEU A 453 -13.94 20.36 -0.62
N ASP A 454 -14.77 19.43 -0.18
CA ASP A 454 -15.34 19.35 1.16
C ASP A 454 -14.58 18.27 1.95
N LEU A 455 -13.62 18.71 2.77
CA LEU A 455 -12.73 17.81 3.49
C LEU A 455 -13.44 17.20 4.69
N VAL A 456 -13.60 15.88 4.65
CA VAL A 456 -14.02 15.10 5.81
C VAL A 456 -12.79 14.89 6.71
N LEU A 457 -12.78 15.62 7.80
CA LEU A 457 -11.73 15.48 8.80
C LEU A 457 -11.89 14.15 9.55
N PRO A 458 -10.79 13.52 9.98
CA PRO A 458 -10.88 12.34 10.84
C PRO A 458 -11.79 12.67 12.02
N LYS A 459 -12.87 11.91 12.18
CA LYS A 459 -13.68 12.02 13.39
C LYS A 459 -12.82 11.57 14.54
N ILE A 460 -12.17 12.49 15.20
CA ILE A 460 -11.84 12.27 16.59
C ILE A 460 -13.19 12.33 17.28
N HIS A 461 -13.62 11.25 17.86
CA HIS A 461 -14.56 11.30 18.93
C HIS A 461 -13.85 11.99 20.13
N HIS A 462 -13.51 13.26 19.98
CA HIS A 462 -13.53 14.14 21.13
C HIS A 462 -15.03 14.26 21.43
N SER A 463 -15.49 13.48 22.36
CA SER A 463 -16.57 13.99 23.18
C SER A 463 -15.98 15.25 23.82
N ASP A 464 -16.33 16.44 23.28
CA ASP A 464 -15.97 17.74 23.86
C ASP A 464 -16.42 17.87 25.33
N ASN A 465 -16.97 16.81 25.90
CA ASN A 465 -17.40 16.60 27.27
C ASN A 465 -16.76 15.37 27.93
N SER A 466 -15.62 14.83 27.43
CA SER A 466 -14.98 13.71 28.10
C SER A 466 -14.15 14.23 29.26
N ASP A 467 -14.53 13.83 30.46
CA ASP A 467 -13.80 14.09 31.68
C ASP A 467 -12.37 13.51 31.68
N LEU A 468 -11.99 12.75 30.63
CA LEU A 468 -10.63 12.24 30.42
C LEU A 468 -9.75 13.18 29.60
N ALA A 469 -10.29 14.29 29.06
CA ALA A 469 -9.52 15.21 28.23
C ALA A 469 -8.32 15.79 28.99
N GLY A 470 -7.13 15.62 28.41
CA GLY A 470 -5.87 16.14 28.98
C GLY A 470 -5.23 15.26 30.07
N LEU A 471 -5.88 14.22 30.57
CA LEU A 471 -5.29 13.29 31.53
C LEU A 471 -4.19 12.46 30.89
N GLN A 472 -3.05 12.30 31.57
CA GLN A 472 -1.97 11.41 31.16
C GLN A 472 -2.12 10.05 31.83
N ILE A 473 -2.35 9.00 31.05
CA ILE A 473 -2.65 7.67 31.54
C ILE A 473 -1.58 6.69 31.04
N ALA A 474 -1.01 5.92 31.98
CA ALA A 474 -0.08 4.84 31.65
C ALA A 474 -0.77 3.49 31.82
N ILE A 475 -0.39 2.50 31.00
CA ILE A 475 -0.93 1.14 31.07
C ILE A 475 0.23 0.17 31.33
N THR A 476 0.02 -0.77 32.29
CA THR A 476 1.01 -1.81 32.63
C THR A 476 0.33 -3.14 32.95
N GLY A 477 1.07 -4.24 32.83
CA GLY A 477 0.54 -5.57 33.09
C GLY A 477 -0.28 -6.15 31.94
N LYS A 478 -0.75 -7.38 32.12
CA LYS A 478 -1.63 -8.09 31.17
C LYS A 478 -3.07 -7.81 31.56
N LEU A 479 -3.84 -7.29 30.61
CA LEU A 479 -5.26 -7.07 30.74
C LEU A 479 -6.03 -8.30 30.24
N SER A 480 -7.07 -8.71 30.93
CA SER A 480 -7.93 -9.86 30.59
C SER A 480 -9.26 -9.43 29.96
N LEU A 481 -9.75 -8.22 30.28
CA LEU A 481 -11.04 -7.72 29.79
C LEU A 481 -10.97 -7.13 28.37
N MET A 482 -9.82 -6.60 27.96
CA MET A 482 -9.59 -6.05 26.64
C MET A 482 -8.10 -6.00 26.31
N THR A 483 -7.74 -5.89 25.02
CA THR A 483 -6.32 -5.75 24.68
C THR A 483 -5.80 -4.38 25.12
N ARG A 484 -4.47 -4.30 25.30
CA ARG A 484 -3.81 -3.03 25.64
C ARG A 484 -4.01 -1.97 24.56
N ASP A 485 -4.08 -2.40 23.31
CA ASP A 485 -4.25 -1.50 22.16
C ASP A 485 -5.71 -1.02 22.07
N ASP A 486 -6.70 -1.88 22.34
CA ASP A 486 -8.11 -1.48 22.43
C ASP A 486 -8.35 -0.47 23.56
N LEU A 487 -7.75 -0.71 24.74
CA LEU A 487 -7.82 0.24 25.86
C LEU A 487 -7.16 1.57 25.49
N LYS A 488 -5.98 1.52 24.86
CA LYS A 488 -5.28 2.71 24.39
C LYS A 488 -6.13 3.49 23.41
N GLU A 489 -6.75 2.80 22.46
CA GLU A 489 -7.62 3.44 21.47
C GLU A 489 -8.84 4.10 22.13
N LYS A 490 -9.52 3.41 23.06
CA LYS A 490 -10.65 3.96 23.81
C LYS A 490 -10.27 5.18 24.65
N LEU A 491 -9.12 5.13 25.32
CA LEU A 491 -8.61 6.28 26.10
C LEU A 491 -8.29 7.49 25.20
N LEU A 492 -7.67 7.25 24.04
CA LEU A 492 -7.40 8.30 23.07
C LEU A 492 -8.69 8.87 22.46
N GLN A 493 -9.69 8.01 22.14
CA GLN A 493 -11.01 8.43 21.68
C GLN A 493 -11.75 9.30 22.71
N ASN A 494 -11.48 9.09 24.01
CA ASN A 494 -12.00 9.89 25.10
C ASN A 494 -11.09 11.07 25.50
N GLY A 495 -10.10 11.46 24.69
CA GLY A 495 -9.29 12.66 24.87
C GLY A 495 -8.13 12.53 25.85
N ALA A 496 -7.87 11.35 26.42
CA ALA A 496 -6.72 11.12 27.28
C ALA A 496 -5.41 10.99 26.50
N LYS A 497 -4.29 11.36 27.13
CA LYS A 497 -2.94 11.08 26.60
C LYS A 497 -2.42 9.76 27.19
N VAL A 498 -2.17 8.77 26.31
CA VAL A 498 -1.60 7.49 26.75
C VAL A 498 -0.07 7.56 26.69
N THR A 499 0.61 7.32 27.83
CA THR A 499 2.06 7.39 27.96
C THR A 499 2.68 6.01 28.16
N THR A 500 3.89 5.82 27.65
CA THR A 500 4.65 4.57 27.81
C THR A 500 5.47 4.53 29.11
N SER A 501 5.69 5.68 29.74
CA SER A 501 6.48 5.84 30.98
C SER A 501 5.67 6.57 32.04
N ILE A 502 6.04 6.38 33.32
CA ILE A 502 5.41 7.05 34.45
C ILE A 502 6.30 8.21 34.88
N SER A 503 5.68 9.37 35.06
CA SER A 503 6.28 10.62 35.55
C SER A 503 5.36 11.30 36.56
N LYS A 504 5.82 12.39 37.18
CA LYS A 504 4.98 13.23 38.06
C LYS A 504 3.73 13.81 37.40
N ASN A 505 3.73 13.87 36.07
CA ASN A 505 2.61 14.39 35.28
C ASN A 505 1.62 13.27 34.88
N THR A 506 1.88 12.01 35.26
CA THR A 506 0.96 10.90 34.99
C THR A 506 -0.21 10.97 35.97
N SER A 507 -1.43 11.09 35.44
CA SER A 507 -2.67 11.20 36.25
C SER A 507 -3.10 9.85 36.80
N TYR A 508 -3.06 8.80 35.97
CA TYR A 508 -3.49 7.45 36.32
C TYR A 508 -2.56 6.39 35.76
N LEU A 509 -2.37 5.31 36.48
CA LEU A 509 -1.82 4.05 36.02
C LEU A 509 -2.91 2.99 35.98
N ILE A 510 -3.22 2.44 34.81
CA ILE A 510 -4.07 1.25 34.71
C ILE A 510 -3.19 0.02 34.80
N ALA A 511 -3.43 -0.80 35.83
CA ALA A 511 -2.60 -1.97 36.15
C ALA A 511 -3.41 -3.26 35.99
N GLY A 512 -3.03 -4.09 35.02
CA GLY A 512 -3.47 -5.47 34.87
C GLY A 512 -2.60 -6.45 35.67
N GLU A 513 -2.78 -7.75 35.41
CA GLU A 513 -1.98 -8.81 36.04
C GLU A 513 -0.50 -8.68 35.74
N ASN A 514 0.34 -9.03 36.69
CA ASN A 514 1.82 -8.98 36.58
C ASN A 514 2.37 -7.60 36.19
N ALA A 515 1.78 -6.53 36.73
CA ALA A 515 2.22 -5.16 36.57
C ALA A 515 3.61 -4.96 37.23
N GLY A 516 4.67 -5.03 36.43
CA GLY A 516 6.08 -5.00 36.88
C GLY A 516 6.55 -3.65 37.44
N SER A 517 7.78 -3.24 37.14
CA SER A 517 8.46 -2.04 37.68
C SER A 517 7.69 -0.73 37.59
N LYS A 518 6.73 -0.61 36.65
CA LYS A 518 5.90 0.59 36.52
C LYS A 518 4.94 0.76 37.70
N LEU A 519 4.43 -0.34 38.27
CA LEU A 519 3.56 -0.30 39.46
C LEU A 519 4.30 0.25 40.67
N ALA A 520 5.53 -0.19 40.90
CA ALA A 520 6.39 0.33 41.96
C ALA A 520 6.64 1.83 41.78
N LYS A 521 7.03 2.24 40.58
CA LYS A 521 7.29 3.65 40.27
C LYS A 521 6.06 4.55 40.39
N ALA A 522 4.86 4.03 40.10
CA ALA A 522 3.61 4.78 40.31
C ALA A 522 3.32 5.02 41.79
N LYS A 523 3.57 4.02 42.65
CA LYS A 523 3.45 4.15 44.09
C LYS A 523 4.44 5.17 44.63
N ASP A 524 5.69 5.13 44.21
CA ASP A 524 6.73 6.08 44.63
C ASP A 524 6.42 7.54 44.23
N LEU A 525 5.72 7.73 43.13
CA LEU A 525 5.33 9.05 42.60
C LEU A 525 3.90 9.47 43.02
N ASN A 526 3.23 8.68 43.84
CA ASN A 526 1.84 8.90 44.26
C ASN A 526 0.86 9.03 43.09
N VAL A 527 1.09 8.32 42.00
CA VAL A 527 0.17 8.26 40.85
C VAL A 527 -1.01 7.36 41.22
N ARG A 528 -2.24 7.79 40.93
CA ARG A 528 -3.45 6.99 41.17
C ARG A 528 -3.42 5.72 40.32
N ILE A 529 -3.73 4.57 40.95
CA ILE A 529 -3.70 3.26 40.29
C ILE A 529 -5.12 2.75 40.15
N LEU A 530 -5.52 2.42 38.93
CA LEU A 530 -6.77 1.78 38.57
C LEU A 530 -6.53 0.30 38.29
N ASN A 531 -7.40 -0.55 38.82
CA ASN A 531 -7.40 -1.98 38.52
C ASN A 531 -8.16 -2.25 37.22
N GLU A 532 -7.97 -3.42 36.66
CA GLU A 532 -8.63 -3.81 35.41
C GLU A 532 -10.17 -3.75 35.50
N ASN A 533 -10.76 -4.12 36.65
CA ASN A 533 -12.20 -4.08 36.88
C ASN A 533 -12.78 -2.67 36.84
N ASP A 534 -11.97 -1.67 37.13
CA ASP A 534 -12.36 -0.26 37.13
C ASP A 534 -12.42 0.36 35.74
N ILE A 535 -11.82 -0.29 34.71
CA ILE A 535 -11.63 0.28 33.37
C ILE A 535 -12.97 0.69 32.75
N ASN A 536 -13.98 -0.18 32.76
CA ASN A 536 -15.26 0.12 32.12
C ASN A 536 -15.98 1.27 32.82
N THR A 537 -15.92 1.30 34.16
CA THR A 537 -16.48 2.40 34.96
C THR A 537 -15.72 3.70 34.70
N PHE A 538 -14.40 3.64 34.65
CA PHE A 538 -13.55 4.79 34.37
C PHE A 538 -13.74 5.36 32.95
N LEU A 539 -13.97 4.52 31.94
CA LEU A 539 -14.25 4.96 30.58
C LEU A 539 -15.63 5.61 30.43
N ASN A 540 -16.64 5.16 31.21
CA ASN A 540 -18.01 5.62 31.10
C ASN A 540 -18.32 6.80 32.05
N ASP A 541 -17.75 6.82 33.26
CA ASP A 541 -17.93 7.87 34.26
C ASP A 541 -16.61 8.11 35.03
N PRO A 542 -15.67 8.85 34.42
CA PRO A 542 -14.36 9.13 35.02
C PRO A 542 -14.44 9.90 36.36
N LYS A 543 -15.52 10.68 36.58
CA LYS A 543 -15.66 11.53 37.76
C LYS A 543 -15.66 10.76 39.07
N GLN A 544 -16.03 9.49 39.04
CA GLN A 544 -15.98 8.64 40.23
C GLN A 544 -14.56 8.38 40.77
N PHE A 545 -13.54 8.70 39.95
CA PHE A 545 -12.13 8.43 40.24
C PHE A 545 -11.29 9.72 40.43
N PHE A 546 -11.89 10.90 40.39
CA PHE A 546 -11.22 12.20 40.56
C PHE A 546 -10.94 12.59 42.00
#